data_2b6a00e665c720c1b3e493553d932ecd
#
_entry.id   2b6a00e665c720c1b3e493553d932ecd
#
_cell.length_a   1.000
_cell.length_b   1.000
_cell.length_c   1.000
_cell.angle_alpha   90.00
_cell.angle_beta   90.00
_cell.angle_gamma   90.00
#
_symmetry.space_group_name_H-M   'P 1'
#
loop_
_entity.id
_entity.type
_entity.pdbx_description
1 polymer ?
#
loop_
_entity_poly.entity_id
_entity_poly.type
_entity_poly.pdbx_seq_one_letter_code
_entity_poly.pdbx_strand_id
1 'polypeptide(L)'
;MAIRKVGVVGCGLMGGGIAQTCAQAGYETVVREVNQQLLDKGLARIHDSWKMMVSKGKLTQGQADETRARLHGTLDIADFADCDLVIEAVIENMEEKLRLFPALDKTLKPGALILSNTSSLNITQMGAVTQRPDKVCGLHFFNPAPVMKLVEVVKTISTSEETVETVKQFAISLGKTPVLA
;
A
#
# COMPACT_ATOMS: atom_id res chain seq x y z
N MET A 1 -12.84 1.94 11.45
CA MET A 1 -12.96 0.81 10.49
C MET A 1 -11.86 -0.21 10.77
N ALA A 2 -12.16 -1.53 10.76
CA ALA A 2 -11.14 -2.57 10.92
C ALA A 2 -10.53 -2.89 9.54
N ILE A 3 -9.22 -2.70 9.38
CA ILE A 3 -8.48 -3.07 8.18
C ILE A 3 -8.01 -4.51 8.32
N ARG A 4 -8.29 -5.36 7.34
CA ARG A 4 -7.89 -6.78 7.28
C ARG A 4 -7.15 -7.11 5.99
N LYS A 5 -7.58 -6.52 4.87
CA LYS A 5 -7.02 -6.75 3.55
C LYS A 5 -6.55 -5.46 2.92
N VAL A 6 -5.31 -5.45 2.48
CA VAL A 6 -4.61 -4.31 1.90
C VAL A 6 -4.25 -4.60 0.45
N GLY A 7 -4.55 -3.65 -0.43
CA GLY A 7 -4.06 -3.66 -1.80
C GLY A 7 -2.85 -2.74 -1.96
N VAL A 8 -1.92 -3.10 -2.83
CA VAL A 8 -0.81 -2.24 -3.24
C VAL A 8 -0.75 -2.22 -4.76
N VAL A 9 -0.81 -1.04 -5.34
CA VAL A 9 -0.69 -0.85 -6.80
C VAL A 9 0.73 -0.46 -7.14
N GLY A 10 1.38 -1.32 -7.91
CA GLY A 10 2.82 -1.25 -8.20
C GLY A 10 3.63 -2.16 -7.31
N CYS A 11 4.47 -3.01 -7.90
CA CYS A 11 5.39 -3.93 -7.21
C CYS A 11 6.86 -3.57 -7.49
N GLY A 12 7.11 -2.27 -7.71
CA GLY A 12 8.46 -1.73 -7.82
C GLY A 12 9.19 -1.71 -6.48
N LEU A 13 10.23 -0.90 -6.39
CA LEU A 13 11.04 -0.81 -5.15
C LEU A 13 10.18 -0.39 -3.95
N MET A 14 9.40 0.69 -4.08
CA MET A 14 8.56 1.18 -2.99
C MET A 14 7.33 0.31 -2.78
N GLY A 15 6.55 0.03 -3.82
CA GLY A 15 5.32 -0.77 -3.70
C GLY A 15 5.60 -2.20 -3.20
N GLY A 16 6.66 -2.84 -3.68
CA GLY A 16 7.10 -4.15 -3.18
C GLY A 16 7.47 -4.10 -1.69
N GLY A 17 8.22 -3.07 -1.27
CA GLY A 17 8.59 -2.87 0.13
C GLY A 17 7.38 -2.57 1.03
N ILE A 18 6.39 -1.83 0.52
CA ILE A 18 5.13 -1.56 1.22
C ILE A 18 4.31 -2.85 1.37
N ALA A 19 4.17 -3.64 0.28
CA ALA A 19 3.46 -4.92 0.30
C ALA A 19 4.12 -5.91 1.27
N GLN A 20 5.46 -5.99 1.26
CA GLN A 20 6.24 -6.76 2.22
C GLN A 20 5.92 -6.35 3.66
N THR A 21 5.91 -5.05 3.95
CA THR A 21 5.63 -4.50 5.28
C THR A 21 4.22 -4.85 5.75
N CYS A 22 3.21 -4.73 4.87
CA CYS A 22 1.83 -5.08 5.18
C CYS A 22 1.67 -6.58 5.49
N ALA A 23 2.23 -7.46 4.65
CA ALA A 23 2.18 -8.90 4.86
C ALA A 23 2.90 -9.33 6.16
N GLN A 24 4.03 -8.71 6.49
CA GLN A 24 4.76 -8.96 7.76
C GLN A 24 3.96 -8.50 8.98
N ALA A 25 3.17 -7.45 8.86
CA ALA A 25 2.29 -6.96 9.93
C ALA A 25 1.02 -7.82 10.13
N GLY A 26 0.81 -8.84 9.30
CA GLY A 26 -0.31 -9.79 9.42
C GLY A 26 -1.50 -9.50 8.51
N TYR A 27 -1.40 -8.53 7.60
CA TYR A 27 -2.48 -8.23 6.66
C TYR A 27 -2.47 -9.17 5.46
N GLU A 28 -3.67 -9.64 5.06
CA GLU A 28 -3.87 -10.15 3.71
C GLU A 28 -3.53 -9.05 2.72
N THR A 29 -2.56 -9.31 1.84
CA THR A 29 -1.99 -8.29 0.97
C THR A 29 -2.03 -8.73 -0.48
N VAL A 30 -2.66 -7.91 -1.32
CA VAL A 30 -2.70 -8.10 -2.77
C VAL A 30 -1.82 -7.04 -3.41
N VAL A 31 -0.84 -7.45 -4.21
CA VAL A 31 0.02 -6.52 -4.96
C VAL A 31 -0.19 -6.70 -6.45
N ARG A 32 -0.45 -5.58 -7.13
CA ARG A 32 -0.74 -5.56 -8.57
C ARG A 32 0.39 -4.92 -9.36
N GLU A 33 0.66 -5.50 -10.54
CA GLU A 33 1.51 -4.91 -11.55
C GLU A 33 0.84 -4.88 -12.93
N VAL A 34 1.43 -4.12 -13.85
CA VAL A 34 0.89 -3.95 -15.22
C VAL A 34 1.17 -5.15 -16.12
N ASN A 35 2.20 -5.95 -15.82
CA ASN A 35 2.51 -7.17 -16.56
C ASN A 35 3.19 -8.23 -15.66
N GLN A 36 3.18 -9.47 -16.13
CA GLN A 36 3.70 -10.61 -15.39
C GLN A 36 5.19 -10.50 -15.08
N GLN A 37 5.99 -10.00 -16.01
CA GLN A 37 7.44 -9.88 -15.83
C GLN A 37 7.79 -8.95 -14.66
N LEU A 38 7.12 -7.80 -14.56
CA LEU A 38 7.31 -6.85 -13.46
C LEU A 38 6.80 -7.41 -12.14
N LEU A 39 5.68 -8.12 -12.17
CA LEU A 39 5.11 -8.79 -11.00
C LEU A 39 6.08 -9.84 -10.46
N ASP A 40 6.56 -10.74 -11.30
CA ASP A 40 7.48 -11.81 -10.92
C ASP A 40 8.78 -11.24 -10.33
N LYS A 41 9.32 -10.19 -10.97
CA LYS A 41 10.51 -9.50 -10.48
C LYS A 41 10.29 -8.86 -9.10
N GLY A 42 9.14 -8.24 -8.90
CA GLY A 42 8.77 -7.63 -7.62
C GLY A 42 8.60 -8.66 -6.51
N LEU A 43 7.85 -9.73 -6.78
CA LEU A 43 7.63 -10.84 -5.83
C LEU A 43 8.94 -11.56 -5.49
N ALA A 44 9.81 -11.81 -6.48
CA ALA A 44 11.12 -12.41 -6.24
C ALA A 44 11.95 -11.57 -5.25
N ARG A 45 11.97 -10.26 -5.43
CA ARG A 45 12.68 -9.34 -4.52
C ARG A 45 12.15 -9.42 -3.09
N ILE A 46 10.84 -9.49 -2.92
CA ILE A 46 10.21 -9.65 -1.59
C ILE A 46 10.59 -10.97 -0.97
N HIS A 47 10.48 -12.07 -1.71
CA HIS A 47 10.83 -13.42 -1.24
C HIS A 47 12.32 -13.54 -0.86
N ASP A 48 13.22 -12.94 -1.64
CA ASP A 48 14.65 -12.91 -1.33
C ASP A 48 14.95 -12.10 -0.07
N SER A 49 14.21 -11.01 0.14
CA SER A 49 14.30 -10.24 1.39
C SER A 49 13.92 -11.09 2.61
N TRP A 50 12.84 -11.87 2.55
CA TRP A 50 12.45 -12.76 3.64
C TRP A 50 13.45 -13.89 3.85
N LYS A 51 13.97 -14.51 2.79
CA LYS A 51 15.05 -15.50 2.91
C LYS A 51 16.28 -14.93 3.63
N MET A 52 16.67 -13.70 3.28
CA MET A 52 17.77 -13.00 3.96
C MET A 52 17.47 -12.76 5.44
N MET A 53 16.23 -12.38 5.79
CA MET A 53 15.82 -12.19 7.18
C MET A 53 15.89 -13.50 7.98
N VAL A 54 15.50 -14.62 7.37
CA VAL A 54 15.62 -15.95 7.98
C VAL A 54 17.10 -16.30 8.19
N SER A 55 17.94 -16.11 7.18
CA SER A 55 19.37 -16.41 7.28
C SER A 55 20.09 -15.59 8.36
N LYS A 56 19.60 -14.38 8.65
CA LYS A 56 20.10 -13.47 9.70
C LYS A 56 19.45 -13.68 11.07
N GLY A 57 18.57 -14.67 11.20
CA GLY A 57 17.84 -14.95 12.45
C GLY A 57 16.80 -13.90 12.85
N LYS A 58 16.42 -13.01 11.92
CA LYS A 58 15.39 -11.97 12.17
C LYS A 58 13.95 -12.49 12.04
N LEU A 59 13.78 -13.58 11.29
CA LEU A 59 12.53 -14.34 11.15
C LEU A 59 12.84 -15.81 11.27
N THR A 60 11.91 -16.59 11.83
CA THR A 60 11.93 -18.05 11.70
C THR A 60 11.43 -18.43 10.30
N GLN A 61 11.74 -19.65 9.85
CA GLN A 61 11.19 -20.16 8.59
C GLN A 61 9.67 -20.20 8.62
N GLY A 62 9.06 -20.62 9.74
CA GLY A 62 7.60 -20.64 9.91
C GLY A 62 6.96 -19.25 9.76
N GLN A 63 7.57 -18.22 10.36
CA GLN A 63 7.10 -16.84 10.22
C GLN A 63 7.21 -16.35 8.77
N ALA A 64 8.29 -16.68 8.06
CA ALA A 64 8.46 -16.33 6.66
C ALA A 64 7.40 -17.02 5.78
N ASP A 65 7.11 -18.30 6.03
CA ASP A 65 6.10 -19.06 5.29
C ASP A 65 4.68 -18.51 5.52
N GLU A 66 4.33 -18.17 6.75
CA GLU A 66 3.05 -17.51 7.08
C GLU A 66 2.92 -16.15 6.40
N THR A 67 3.97 -15.33 6.42
CA THR A 67 3.97 -14.02 5.78
C THR A 67 3.83 -14.16 4.27
N ARG A 68 4.53 -15.13 3.67
CA ARG A 68 4.43 -15.43 2.24
C ARG A 68 3.02 -15.86 1.85
N ALA A 69 2.35 -16.65 2.68
CA ALA A 69 0.99 -17.10 2.43
C ALA A 69 -0.04 -15.95 2.39
N ARG A 70 0.24 -14.81 3.04
CA ARG A 70 -0.62 -13.62 3.02
C ARG A 70 -0.43 -12.72 1.81
N LEU A 71 0.65 -12.91 1.02
CA LEU A 71 0.97 -12.06 -0.13
C LEU A 71 0.52 -12.71 -1.43
N HIS A 72 -0.34 -12.01 -2.18
CA HIS A 72 -0.87 -12.45 -3.46
C HIS A 72 -0.55 -11.43 -4.54
N GLY A 73 0.06 -11.90 -5.64
CA GLY A 73 0.31 -11.07 -6.82
C GLY A 73 -0.84 -11.16 -7.81
N THR A 74 -1.17 -10.07 -8.49
CA THR A 74 -2.19 -10.02 -9.53
C THR A 74 -1.85 -9.03 -10.64
N LEU A 75 -2.46 -9.21 -11.80
CA LEU A 75 -2.49 -8.23 -12.89
C LEU A 75 -3.85 -7.52 -12.99
N ASP A 76 -4.88 -8.05 -12.31
CA ASP A 76 -6.25 -7.56 -12.42
C ASP A 76 -6.59 -6.61 -11.25
N ILE A 77 -7.07 -5.41 -11.60
CA ILE A 77 -7.55 -4.45 -10.60
C ILE A 77 -8.80 -4.96 -9.85
N ALA A 78 -9.57 -5.86 -10.44
CA ALA A 78 -10.76 -6.45 -9.83
C ALA A 78 -10.44 -7.22 -8.53
N ASP A 79 -9.22 -7.72 -8.37
CA ASP A 79 -8.77 -8.42 -7.15
C ASP A 79 -8.66 -7.50 -5.93
N PHE A 80 -8.81 -6.20 -6.11
CA PHE A 80 -8.90 -5.24 -5.01
C PHE A 80 -10.31 -5.04 -4.47
N ALA A 81 -11.33 -5.66 -5.06
CA ALA A 81 -12.74 -5.36 -4.75
C ALA A 81 -13.10 -5.47 -3.27
N ASP A 82 -12.50 -6.40 -2.55
CA ASP A 82 -12.74 -6.65 -1.12
C ASP A 82 -11.66 -6.05 -0.19
N CYS A 83 -10.70 -5.28 -0.74
CA CYS A 83 -9.72 -4.57 0.08
C CYS A 83 -10.37 -3.48 0.94
N ASP A 84 -9.88 -3.34 2.16
CA ASP A 84 -10.29 -2.26 3.07
C ASP A 84 -9.53 -0.96 2.79
N LEU A 85 -8.33 -1.09 2.21
CA LEU A 85 -7.42 -0.01 1.94
C LEU A 85 -6.52 -0.38 0.77
N VAL A 86 -6.28 0.58 -0.13
CA VAL A 86 -5.30 0.43 -1.22
C VAL A 86 -4.26 1.53 -1.15
N ILE A 87 -2.98 1.16 -1.29
CA ILE A 87 -1.85 2.10 -1.37
C ILE A 87 -1.33 2.11 -2.81
N GLU A 88 -1.42 3.25 -3.45
CA GLU A 88 -0.86 3.48 -4.78
C GLU A 88 0.63 3.82 -4.67
N ALA A 89 1.47 3.07 -5.38
CA ALA A 89 2.91 3.24 -5.47
C ALA A 89 3.41 3.00 -6.92
N VAL A 90 2.67 3.54 -7.89
CA VAL A 90 3.07 3.50 -9.32
C VAL A 90 4.07 4.61 -9.64
N ILE A 91 4.48 4.70 -10.90
CA ILE A 91 5.39 5.75 -11.38
C ILE A 91 4.87 7.15 -11.02
N GLU A 92 5.79 8.09 -10.77
CA GLU A 92 5.46 9.46 -10.36
C GLU A 92 5.01 10.29 -11.57
N ASN A 93 3.81 9.98 -12.06
CA ASN A 93 3.16 10.61 -13.19
C ASN A 93 1.69 10.90 -12.87
N MET A 94 1.31 12.19 -12.86
CA MET A 94 -0.04 12.62 -12.47
C MET A 94 -1.13 12.07 -13.41
N GLU A 95 -0.90 12.03 -14.72
CA GLU A 95 -1.89 11.53 -15.68
C GLU A 95 -2.24 10.06 -15.40
N GLU A 96 -1.22 9.23 -15.13
CA GLU A 96 -1.41 7.82 -14.79
C GLU A 96 -2.21 7.67 -13.50
N LYS A 97 -1.91 8.49 -12.48
CA LYS A 97 -2.64 8.47 -11.21
C LYS A 97 -4.09 8.95 -11.38
N LEU A 98 -4.34 9.98 -12.18
CA LEU A 98 -5.70 10.47 -12.47
C LEU A 98 -6.55 9.48 -13.28
N ARG A 99 -5.93 8.54 -14.00
CA ARG A 99 -6.63 7.39 -14.63
C ARG A 99 -6.86 6.25 -13.64
N LEU A 100 -5.89 5.98 -12.78
CA LEU A 100 -5.94 4.88 -11.83
C LEU A 100 -6.95 5.10 -10.70
N PHE A 101 -7.02 6.31 -10.13
CA PHE A 101 -7.86 6.59 -8.97
C PHE A 101 -9.37 6.37 -9.23
N PRO A 102 -9.96 6.81 -10.37
CA PRO A 102 -11.33 6.47 -10.69
C PRO A 102 -11.57 4.97 -10.90
N ALA A 103 -10.58 4.24 -11.43
CA ALA A 103 -10.68 2.80 -11.60
C ALA A 103 -10.66 2.07 -10.24
N LEU A 104 -9.82 2.49 -9.32
CA LEU A 104 -9.81 1.99 -7.93
C LEU A 104 -11.13 2.31 -7.22
N ASP A 105 -11.62 3.54 -7.39
CA ASP A 105 -12.88 3.98 -6.77
C ASP A 105 -14.08 3.13 -7.18
N LYS A 106 -14.15 2.76 -8.47
CA LYS A 106 -15.21 1.88 -9.00
C LYS A 106 -15.07 0.43 -8.53
N THR A 107 -13.84 -0.04 -8.34
CA THR A 107 -13.55 -1.43 -7.99
C THR A 107 -13.75 -1.70 -6.51
N LEU A 108 -13.32 -0.79 -5.66
CA LEU A 108 -13.29 -0.98 -4.22
C LEU A 108 -14.69 -0.96 -3.60
N LYS A 109 -14.89 -1.78 -2.59
CA LYS A 109 -16.11 -1.75 -1.78
C LYS A 109 -16.36 -0.37 -1.15
N PRO A 110 -17.63 -0.05 -0.81
CA PRO A 110 -17.94 1.17 -0.08
C PRO A 110 -17.13 1.26 1.23
N GLY A 111 -16.63 2.46 1.53
CA GLY A 111 -15.89 2.72 2.76
C GLY A 111 -14.40 2.43 2.69
N ALA A 112 -13.90 1.74 1.66
CA ALA A 112 -12.47 1.50 1.49
C ALA A 112 -11.68 2.80 1.27
N LEU A 113 -10.44 2.84 1.78
CA LEU A 113 -9.54 3.98 1.67
C LEU A 113 -8.63 3.85 0.43
N ILE A 114 -8.31 4.97 -0.19
CA ILE A 114 -7.33 5.05 -1.29
C ILE A 114 -6.20 5.98 -0.84
N LEU A 115 -5.00 5.43 -0.73
CA LEU A 115 -3.82 6.16 -0.29
C LEU A 115 -2.79 6.27 -1.41
N SER A 116 -2.06 7.37 -1.46
CA SER A 116 -0.93 7.54 -2.38
C SER A 116 0.39 7.61 -1.62
N ASN A 117 1.40 6.91 -2.14
CA ASN A 117 2.79 7.01 -1.65
C ASN A 117 3.57 8.14 -2.34
N THR A 118 2.93 9.01 -3.10
CA THR A 118 3.63 10.11 -3.77
C THR A 118 4.38 10.98 -2.76
N SER A 119 5.56 11.46 -3.17
CA SER A 119 6.37 12.39 -2.37
C SER A 119 6.08 13.87 -2.68
N SER A 120 5.48 14.17 -3.83
CA SER A 120 5.42 15.54 -4.35
C SER A 120 4.16 15.90 -5.14
N LEU A 121 3.41 14.91 -5.67
CA LEU A 121 2.23 15.18 -6.48
C LEU A 121 1.01 15.55 -5.63
N ASN A 122 0.14 16.36 -6.20
CA ASN A 122 -1.02 16.90 -5.50
C ASN A 122 -2.11 15.83 -5.27
N ILE A 123 -2.20 15.32 -4.05
CA ILE A 123 -3.15 14.28 -3.65
C ILE A 123 -4.59 14.79 -3.69
N THR A 124 -4.83 16.10 -3.49
CA THR A 124 -6.16 16.69 -3.62
C THR A 124 -6.73 16.50 -5.03
N GLN A 125 -5.89 16.64 -6.06
CA GLN A 125 -6.31 16.37 -7.44
C GLN A 125 -6.66 14.89 -7.67
N MET A 126 -5.92 13.96 -7.05
CA MET A 126 -6.23 12.53 -7.11
C MET A 126 -7.55 12.20 -6.43
N GLY A 127 -7.82 12.81 -5.27
CA GLY A 127 -9.09 12.65 -4.56
C GLY A 127 -10.28 13.21 -5.33
N ALA A 128 -10.09 14.35 -6.01
CA ALA A 128 -11.15 15.06 -6.75
C ALA A 128 -11.71 14.25 -7.93
N VAL A 129 -10.99 13.28 -8.47
CA VAL A 129 -11.49 12.40 -9.55
C VAL A 129 -12.17 11.13 -9.05
N THR A 130 -12.38 11.01 -7.72
CA THR A 130 -13.09 9.89 -7.07
C THR A 130 -14.44 10.36 -6.51
N GLN A 131 -15.32 9.42 -6.19
CA GLN A 131 -16.57 9.68 -5.48
C GLN A 131 -16.42 9.64 -3.94
N ARG A 132 -15.16 9.45 -3.46
CA ARG A 132 -14.82 9.38 -2.04
C ARG A 132 -13.61 10.25 -1.66
N PRO A 133 -13.60 11.56 -2.00
CA PRO A 133 -12.44 12.41 -1.72
C PRO A 133 -12.10 12.51 -0.22
N ASP A 134 -13.09 12.32 0.66
CA ASP A 134 -12.93 12.25 2.12
C ASP A 134 -12.16 11.01 2.60
N LYS A 135 -12.05 9.98 1.75
CA LYS A 135 -11.35 8.70 1.99
C LYS A 135 -10.03 8.60 1.22
N VAL A 136 -9.58 9.69 0.62
CA VAL A 136 -8.29 9.79 -0.07
C VAL A 136 -7.32 10.59 0.77
N CYS A 137 -6.09 10.05 0.94
CA CYS A 137 -5.03 10.72 1.70
C CYS A 137 -3.66 10.20 1.24
N GLY A 138 -2.60 10.89 1.62
CA GLY A 138 -1.23 10.40 1.42
C GLY A 138 -0.80 9.47 2.55
N LEU A 139 -0.05 8.43 2.19
CA LEU A 139 0.75 7.66 3.15
C LEU A 139 2.12 7.45 2.52
N HIS A 140 3.01 8.39 2.81
CA HIS A 140 4.34 8.44 2.22
C HIS A 140 5.35 7.66 3.06
N PHE A 141 5.86 6.58 2.48
CA PHE A 141 6.93 5.76 3.06
C PHE A 141 8.28 6.25 2.57
N PHE A 142 9.29 6.10 3.41
CA PHE A 142 10.68 6.38 3.05
C PHE A 142 11.40 5.10 2.63
N ASN A 143 12.33 5.24 1.70
CA ASN A 143 13.11 4.12 1.17
C ASN A 143 14.28 3.73 2.10
N PRO A 144 14.46 2.46 2.45
CA PRO A 144 13.63 1.28 2.15
C PRO A 144 12.38 1.18 3.05
N ALA A 145 11.21 0.97 2.46
CA ALA A 145 9.95 0.94 3.20
C ALA A 145 9.91 -0.10 4.36
N PRO A 146 10.47 -1.31 4.24
CA PRO A 146 10.49 -2.25 5.35
C PRO A 146 11.37 -1.81 6.54
N VAL A 147 12.35 -0.94 6.31
CA VAL A 147 13.38 -0.54 7.28
C VAL A 147 13.05 0.79 7.96
N MET A 148 12.65 1.78 7.18
CA MET A 148 12.41 3.14 7.67
C MET A 148 11.15 3.18 8.53
N LYS A 149 11.29 3.72 9.73
CA LYS A 149 10.17 3.79 10.69
C LYS A 149 9.23 4.95 10.42
N LEU A 150 9.76 6.07 9.94
CA LEU A 150 8.96 7.26 9.66
C LEU A 150 8.03 7.04 8.47
N VAL A 151 6.79 7.49 8.59
CA VAL A 151 5.84 7.66 7.49
C VAL A 151 5.11 8.99 7.66
N GLU A 152 4.79 9.64 6.56
CA GLU A 152 3.99 10.86 6.56
C GLU A 152 2.56 10.53 6.17
N VAL A 153 1.62 10.98 7.00
CA VAL A 153 0.18 10.98 6.68
C VAL A 153 -0.15 12.35 6.13
N VAL A 154 -0.39 12.42 4.82
CA VAL A 154 -0.62 13.71 4.14
C VAL A 154 -2.11 13.94 3.99
N LYS A 155 -2.64 14.86 4.79
CA LYS A 155 -4.04 15.25 4.76
C LYS A 155 -4.30 16.21 3.59
N THR A 156 -5.36 15.96 2.82
CA THR A 156 -5.86 16.90 1.83
C THR A 156 -6.97 17.79 2.42
N ILE A 157 -7.37 18.81 1.68
CA ILE A 157 -8.51 19.66 2.08
C ILE A 157 -9.82 18.87 2.22
N SER A 158 -9.96 17.76 1.50
CA SER A 158 -11.18 16.91 1.49
C SER A 158 -11.09 15.71 2.42
N THR A 159 -9.90 15.33 2.87
CA THR A 159 -9.68 14.15 3.73
C THR A 159 -10.38 14.34 5.08
N SER A 160 -11.24 13.38 5.46
CA SER A 160 -11.91 13.44 6.77
C SER A 160 -10.94 13.15 7.94
N GLU A 161 -11.24 13.67 9.12
CA GLU A 161 -10.48 13.38 10.34
C GLU A 161 -10.51 11.87 10.68
N GLU A 162 -11.65 11.21 10.44
CA GLU A 162 -11.77 9.76 10.61
C GLU A 162 -10.78 9.00 9.71
N THR A 163 -10.63 9.42 8.44
CA THR A 163 -9.65 8.84 7.51
C THR A 163 -8.23 9.05 8.01
N VAL A 164 -7.88 10.27 8.42
CA VAL A 164 -6.56 10.58 8.96
C VAL A 164 -6.24 9.69 10.16
N GLU A 165 -7.17 9.59 11.12
CA GLU A 165 -6.95 8.77 12.31
C GLU A 165 -6.83 7.28 11.97
N THR A 166 -7.68 6.78 11.07
CA THR A 166 -7.62 5.39 10.61
C THR A 166 -6.26 5.07 9.96
N VAL A 167 -5.75 5.97 9.11
CA VAL A 167 -4.46 5.81 8.43
C VAL A 167 -3.30 5.89 9.42
N LYS A 168 -3.36 6.76 10.43
CA LYS A 168 -2.36 6.81 11.52
C LYS A 168 -2.32 5.50 12.30
N GLN A 169 -3.47 4.97 12.69
CA GLN A 169 -3.54 3.69 13.41
C GLN A 169 -3.06 2.53 12.55
N PHE A 170 -3.37 2.53 11.25
CA PHE A 170 -2.83 1.56 10.31
C PHE A 170 -1.30 1.65 10.23
N ALA A 171 -0.73 2.85 10.10
CA ALA A 171 0.72 3.03 10.08
C ALA A 171 1.38 2.50 11.38
N ILE A 172 0.78 2.78 12.54
CA ILE A 172 1.27 2.26 13.83
C ILE A 172 1.24 0.73 13.85
N SER A 173 0.19 0.11 13.32
CA SER A 173 0.09 -1.36 13.26
C SER A 173 1.14 -2.00 12.35
N LEU A 174 1.68 -1.25 11.38
CA LEU A 174 2.83 -1.65 10.56
C LEU A 174 4.19 -1.49 11.29
N GLY A 175 4.19 -1.06 12.55
CA GLY A 175 5.41 -0.74 13.30
C GLY A 175 6.06 0.58 12.87
N LYS A 176 5.30 1.48 12.24
CA LYS A 176 5.76 2.79 11.79
C LYS A 176 5.43 3.88 12.80
N THR A 177 6.12 5.00 12.65
CA THR A 177 5.86 6.25 13.40
C THR A 177 5.25 7.26 12.45
N PRO A 178 3.92 7.47 12.48
CA PRO A 178 3.26 8.41 11.59
C PRO A 178 3.43 9.86 12.05
N VAL A 179 3.67 10.74 11.11
CA VAL A 179 3.67 12.20 11.29
C VAL A 179 2.61 12.79 10.35
N LEU A 180 1.82 13.71 10.85
CA LEU A 180 0.84 14.42 10.03
C LEU A 180 1.54 15.54 9.25
N ALA A 181 1.33 15.59 7.93
CA ALA A 181 1.86 16.58 7.01
C ALA A 181 0.73 17.25 6.20
#